data_d1a35381f83d4b37c8f7bb898663f5dd
#
_entry.id   d1a35381f83d4b37c8f7bb898663f5dd
#
_cell.length_a   1.000
_cell.length_b   1.000
_cell.length_c   1.000
_cell.angle_alpha   90.00
_cell.angle_beta   90.00
_cell.angle_gamma   90.00
#
_symmetry.space_group_name_H-M   'P 1'
#
loop_
_entity.id
_entity.type
_entity.pdbx_description
1 polymer ?
#
loop_
_entity_poly.entity_id
_entity_poly.type
_entity_poly.pdbx_seq_one_letter_code
_entity_poly.pdbx_strand_id
1 'polypeptide(L)'
;MTKFTPFWWDGQPQFENIEALPLKADIVIIGAGYTGLSAALTLSKSGKNVIVLDSEMIGFGASTRNGGMLGSGHKVSTDQAKKKYGEVIAAEIHKEANASLAFTSNLIEENNIDCEFNVCGRLRTSWLPKDQASMSDNLQKLKAIDDFNSKMIGPDMLSKSIKTELYFGGQFYQDHGSVHPRKFHYGLLKLALEAGA
;
A
#
# COMPACT_ATOMS: atom_id res chain seq x y z
N MET A 1 12.31 -26.10 -14.02
CA MET A 1 12.76 -24.98 -14.89
C MET A 1 12.47 -23.67 -14.15
N THR A 2 13.43 -22.78 -14.03
CA THR A 2 13.24 -21.49 -13.36
C THR A 2 12.40 -20.57 -14.23
N LYS A 3 11.29 -20.04 -13.68
CA LYS A 3 10.49 -19.03 -14.35
C LYS A 3 11.09 -17.64 -14.05
N PHE A 4 11.20 -16.77 -15.05
CA PHE A 4 11.68 -15.39 -14.92
C PHE A 4 10.53 -14.35 -14.91
N THR A 5 9.30 -14.83 -14.75
CA THR A 5 8.11 -13.99 -14.59
C THR A 5 7.81 -13.77 -13.11
N PRO A 6 7.28 -12.61 -12.71
CA PRO A 6 6.84 -12.38 -11.33
C PRO A 6 5.80 -13.41 -10.90
N PHE A 7 5.89 -13.86 -9.64
CA PHE A 7 4.94 -14.82 -9.07
C PHE A 7 3.47 -14.41 -9.26
N TRP A 8 3.17 -13.13 -9.03
CA TRP A 8 1.81 -12.58 -9.13
C TRP A 8 1.22 -12.56 -10.54
N TRP A 9 2.02 -12.87 -11.57
CA TRP A 9 1.55 -12.90 -12.96
C TRP A 9 1.09 -14.29 -13.38
N ASP A 10 1.41 -15.33 -12.62
CA ASP A 10 1.05 -16.71 -12.93
C ASP A 10 -0.49 -16.85 -12.95
N GLY A 11 -1.03 -17.31 -14.07
CA GLY A 11 -2.48 -17.48 -14.26
C GLY A 11 -3.30 -16.20 -14.35
N GLN A 12 -2.65 -15.03 -14.41
CA GLN A 12 -3.36 -13.75 -14.54
C GLN A 12 -3.35 -13.27 -16.00
N PRO A 13 -4.45 -12.67 -16.48
CA PRO A 13 -4.52 -12.15 -17.84
C PRO A 13 -3.49 -11.03 -18.04
N GLN A 14 -3.00 -10.92 -19.27
CA GLN A 14 -2.25 -9.75 -19.72
C GLN A 14 -3.24 -8.77 -20.35
N PHE A 15 -3.10 -7.50 -20.01
CA PHE A 15 -3.93 -6.45 -20.58
C PHE A 15 -3.14 -5.80 -21.72
N GLU A 16 -3.65 -5.92 -22.94
CA GLU A 16 -3.15 -5.19 -24.08
C GLU A 16 -4.28 -4.27 -24.55
N ASN A 17 -4.18 -3.00 -24.21
CA ASN A 17 -5.03 -1.99 -24.81
C ASN A 17 -4.16 -1.16 -25.74
N ILE A 18 -4.37 -1.33 -27.04
CA ILE A 18 -3.69 -0.56 -28.07
C ILE A 18 -4.79 0.22 -28.81
N GLU A 19 -5.24 1.29 -28.20
CA GLU A 19 -6.09 2.25 -28.88
C GLU A 19 -5.25 3.32 -29.56
N ALA A 20 -5.75 3.85 -30.69
CA ALA A 20 -5.13 4.97 -31.32
C ALA A 20 -5.16 6.19 -30.40
N LEU A 21 -4.03 6.86 -30.24
CA LEU A 21 -3.95 8.06 -29.40
C LEU A 21 -4.91 9.13 -29.93
N PRO A 22 -5.79 9.67 -29.09
CA PRO A 22 -6.63 10.79 -29.49
C PRO A 22 -5.79 12.05 -29.72
N LEU A 23 -6.28 12.93 -30.60
CA LEU A 23 -5.56 14.16 -30.96
C LEU A 23 -5.50 15.18 -29.82
N LYS A 24 -6.35 15.05 -28.81
CA LYS A 24 -6.46 15.98 -27.66
C LYS A 24 -6.84 15.22 -26.40
N ALA A 25 -6.28 15.66 -25.28
CA ALA A 25 -6.66 15.28 -23.94
C ALA A 25 -6.56 16.50 -23.01
N ASP A 26 -7.32 16.50 -21.92
CA ASP A 26 -7.14 17.49 -20.87
C ASP A 26 -5.90 17.18 -20.04
N ILE A 27 -5.66 15.91 -19.80
CA ILE A 27 -4.58 15.44 -18.94
C ILE A 27 -3.95 14.18 -19.54
N VAL A 28 -2.63 14.14 -19.55
CA VAL A 28 -1.84 12.96 -19.90
C VAL A 28 -1.06 12.49 -18.67
N ILE A 29 -1.22 11.23 -18.32
CA ILE A 29 -0.53 10.59 -17.20
C ILE A 29 0.50 9.61 -17.76
N ILE A 30 1.74 9.69 -17.29
CA ILE A 30 2.82 8.78 -17.68
C ILE A 30 2.99 7.72 -16.60
N GLY A 31 2.74 6.48 -16.98
CA GLY A 31 2.83 5.28 -16.14
C GLY A 31 1.48 4.79 -15.63
N ALA A 32 1.13 3.55 -16.01
CA ALA A 32 -0.09 2.85 -15.61
C ALA A 32 0.12 2.00 -14.31
N GLY A 33 0.92 2.48 -13.37
CA GLY A 33 1.04 1.91 -12.03
C GLY A 33 -0.07 2.38 -11.09
N TYR A 34 -0.04 1.97 -9.82
CA TYR A 34 -1.06 2.38 -8.83
C TYR A 34 -1.29 3.89 -8.79
N THR A 35 -0.22 4.68 -8.76
CA THR A 35 -0.31 6.15 -8.70
C THR A 35 -1.00 6.73 -9.93
N GLY A 36 -0.58 6.30 -11.12
CA GLY A 36 -1.15 6.81 -12.38
C GLY A 36 -2.61 6.42 -12.55
N LEU A 37 -2.95 5.15 -12.28
CA LEU A 37 -4.33 4.67 -12.38
C LEU A 37 -5.25 5.31 -11.32
N SER A 38 -4.76 5.54 -10.10
CA SER A 38 -5.53 6.25 -9.07
C SER A 38 -5.79 7.71 -9.46
N ALA A 39 -4.79 8.38 -10.04
CA ALA A 39 -4.95 9.73 -10.56
C ALA A 39 -5.93 9.75 -11.75
N ALA A 40 -5.81 8.80 -12.68
CA ALA A 40 -6.71 8.67 -13.82
C ALA A 40 -8.16 8.49 -13.37
N LEU A 41 -8.41 7.55 -12.45
CA LEU A 41 -9.74 7.31 -11.87
C LEU A 41 -10.35 8.59 -11.28
N THR A 42 -9.57 9.30 -10.45
CA THR A 42 -10.04 10.52 -9.78
C THR A 42 -10.36 11.63 -10.76
N LEU A 43 -9.48 11.83 -11.74
CA LEU A 43 -9.63 12.91 -12.74
C LEU A 43 -10.75 12.60 -13.74
N SER A 44 -10.87 11.35 -14.20
CA SER A 44 -11.97 10.96 -15.09
C SER A 44 -13.32 11.05 -14.39
N LYS A 45 -13.44 10.64 -13.13
CA LYS A 45 -14.65 10.86 -12.32
C LYS A 45 -15.01 12.35 -12.16
N SER A 46 -14.04 13.26 -12.26
CA SER A 46 -14.29 14.72 -12.27
C SER A 46 -14.63 15.28 -13.66
N GLY A 47 -14.84 14.43 -14.66
CA GLY A 47 -15.23 14.82 -16.02
C GLY A 47 -14.08 15.28 -16.90
N LYS A 48 -12.83 14.98 -16.55
CA LYS A 48 -11.67 15.27 -17.39
C LYS A 48 -11.45 14.18 -18.44
N ASN A 49 -11.04 14.57 -19.63
CA ASN A 49 -10.56 13.66 -20.65
C ASN A 49 -9.11 13.27 -20.32
N VAL A 50 -8.91 12.06 -19.81
CA VAL A 50 -7.63 11.57 -19.30
C VAL A 50 -7.07 10.47 -20.17
N ILE A 51 -5.79 10.57 -20.51
CA ILE A 51 -5.03 9.51 -21.19
C ILE A 51 -3.91 9.04 -20.28
N VAL A 52 -3.77 7.72 -20.15
CA VAL A 52 -2.64 7.10 -19.46
C VAL A 52 -1.74 6.43 -20.49
N LEU A 53 -0.46 6.77 -20.48
CA LEU A 53 0.56 6.18 -21.32
C LEU A 53 1.54 5.37 -20.48
N ASP A 54 1.91 4.19 -20.95
CA ASP A 54 2.98 3.39 -20.36
C ASP A 54 3.98 2.95 -21.45
N SER A 55 5.24 2.82 -21.10
CA SER A 55 6.30 2.39 -22.02
C SER A 55 6.33 0.88 -22.21
N GLU A 56 5.71 0.14 -21.33
CA GLU A 56 5.68 -1.30 -21.28
C GLU A 56 4.24 -1.80 -21.26
N MET A 57 4.05 -3.11 -21.23
CA MET A 57 2.73 -3.69 -21.00
C MET A 57 2.13 -3.20 -19.67
N ILE A 58 0.83 -2.98 -19.65
CA ILE A 58 0.12 -2.46 -18.48
C ILE A 58 0.39 -3.32 -17.24
N GLY A 59 0.90 -2.66 -16.20
CA GLY A 59 1.28 -3.32 -14.96
C GLY A 59 2.63 -4.05 -15.01
N PHE A 60 3.50 -3.72 -15.94
CA PHE A 60 4.87 -4.28 -15.98
C PHE A 60 5.70 -3.83 -14.78
N GLY A 61 5.46 -2.65 -14.23
CA GLY A 61 6.25 -2.03 -13.18
C GLY A 61 6.08 -2.63 -11.77
N ALA A 62 6.56 -1.91 -10.77
CA ALA A 62 6.61 -2.33 -9.37
C ALA A 62 5.24 -2.60 -8.75
N SER A 63 4.16 -2.01 -9.26
CA SER A 63 2.80 -2.17 -8.74
C SER A 63 2.30 -3.60 -8.77
N THR A 64 2.83 -4.46 -9.64
CA THR A 64 2.45 -5.87 -9.73
C THR A 64 3.56 -6.84 -9.32
N ARG A 65 4.68 -6.31 -8.79
CA ARG A 65 5.87 -7.09 -8.41
C ARG A 65 6.27 -6.93 -6.95
N ASN A 66 5.43 -6.27 -6.16
CA ASN A 66 5.68 -6.04 -4.74
C ASN A 66 5.21 -7.22 -3.88
N GLY A 67 5.42 -7.15 -2.57
CA GLY A 67 5.07 -8.24 -1.65
C GLY A 67 3.59 -8.33 -1.29
N GLY A 68 2.72 -7.47 -1.82
CA GLY A 68 1.28 -7.45 -1.54
C GLY A 68 0.92 -7.03 -0.11
N MET A 69 1.84 -6.47 0.64
CA MET A 69 1.56 -5.97 1.99
C MET A 69 0.85 -4.63 1.94
N LEU A 70 -0.29 -4.54 2.60
CA LEU A 70 -1.06 -3.32 2.78
C LEU A 70 -0.90 -2.82 4.20
N GLY A 71 -0.46 -1.58 4.36
CA GLY A 71 -0.22 -1.03 5.69
C GLY A 71 0.03 0.46 5.67
N SER A 72 -0.12 1.09 6.84
CA SER A 72 0.22 2.48 7.07
C SER A 72 1.71 2.67 7.35
N GLY A 73 2.18 3.89 7.22
CA GLY A 73 3.53 4.30 7.59
C GLY A 73 4.35 4.83 6.43
N HIS A 74 5.34 5.61 6.77
CA HIS A 74 6.29 6.18 5.83
C HIS A 74 7.68 5.57 6.00
N LYS A 75 8.50 5.66 4.96
CA LYS A 75 9.91 5.28 5.01
C LYS A 75 10.71 6.16 5.99
N VAL A 76 10.29 7.42 6.14
CA VAL A 76 10.90 8.38 7.07
C VAL A 76 10.30 8.17 8.45
N SER A 77 11.14 7.98 9.49
CA SER A 77 10.67 7.89 10.87
C SER A 77 10.07 9.21 11.38
N THR A 78 9.19 9.13 12.38
CA THR A 78 8.58 10.32 12.98
C THR A 78 9.62 11.32 13.47
N ASP A 79 10.71 10.85 14.09
CA ASP A 79 11.80 11.73 14.57
C ASP A 79 12.57 12.40 13.42
N GLN A 80 12.79 11.68 12.31
CA GLN A 80 13.39 12.25 11.10
C GLN A 80 12.47 13.28 10.45
N ALA A 81 11.16 13.01 10.39
CA ALA A 81 10.17 13.94 9.87
C ALA A 81 10.09 15.19 10.75
N LYS A 82 10.06 15.06 12.09
CA LYS A 82 10.10 16.18 13.04
C LYS A 82 11.34 17.04 12.85
N LYS A 83 12.51 16.43 12.72
CA LYS A 83 13.78 17.15 12.51
C LYS A 83 13.79 17.92 11.18
N LYS A 84 13.18 17.36 10.13
CA LYS A 84 13.25 17.95 8.78
C LYS A 84 12.16 18.97 8.52
N TYR A 85 10.96 18.75 9.02
CA TYR A 85 9.77 19.52 8.65
C TYR A 85 9.06 20.19 9.85
N GLY A 86 9.54 19.97 11.07
CA GLY A 86 8.88 20.43 12.29
C GLY A 86 7.79 19.49 12.77
N GLU A 87 7.31 19.73 13.98
CA GLU A 87 6.42 18.82 14.70
C GLU A 87 5.03 18.73 14.05
N VAL A 88 4.47 19.86 13.64
CA VAL A 88 3.14 19.93 13.03
C VAL A 88 3.08 19.14 11.73
N ILE A 89 4.02 19.39 10.82
CA ILE A 89 4.06 18.70 9.51
C ILE A 89 4.35 17.20 9.70
N ALA A 90 5.21 16.83 10.64
CA ALA A 90 5.49 15.43 10.94
C ALA A 90 4.24 14.69 11.46
N ALA A 91 3.40 15.34 12.25
CA ALA A 91 2.12 14.79 12.70
C ALA A 91 1.15 14.59 11.53
N GLU A 92 1.01 15.58 10.65
CA GLU A 92 0.14 15.47 9.46
C GLU A 92 0.62 14.37 8.49
N ILE A 93 1.94 14.22 8.28
CA ILE A 93 2.51 13.11 7.49
C ILE A 93 2.10 11.75 8.09
N HIS A 94 2.08 11.62 9.42
CA HIS A 94 1.68 10.38 10.07
C HIS A 94 0.17 10.10 9.89
N LYS A 95 -0.69 11.10 10.10
CA LYS A 95 -2.13 10.99 9.88
C LYS A 95 -2.46 10.63 8.44
N GLU A 96 -1.80 11.25 7.46
CA GLU A 96 -1.97 10.93 6.05
C GLU A 96 -1.61 9.47 5.72
N ALA A 97 -0.58 8.93 6.36
CA ALA A 97 -0.23 7.52 6.19
C ALA A 97 -1.34 6.57 6.69
N ASN A 98 -1.99 6.90 7.79
CA ASN A 98 -3.12 6.12 8.30
C ASN A 98 -4.36 6.30 7.40
N ALA A 99 -4.64 7.53 6.98
CA ALA A 99 -5.73 7.84 6.07
C ALA A 99 -5.56 7.13 4.71
N SER A 100 -4.33 7.01 4.20
CA SER A 100 -4.06 6.31 2.94
C SER A 100 -4.33 4.81 3.01
N LEU A 101 -4.10 4.16 4.15
CA LEU A 101 -4.47 2.76 4.38
C LEU A 101 -6.00 2.59 4.36
N ALA A 102 -6.70 3.43 5.12
CA ALA A 102 -8.16 3.41 5.17
C ALA A 102 -8.77 3.69 3.78
N PHE A 103 -8.25 4.69 3.07
CA PHE A 103 -8.67 4.99 1.69
C PHE A 103 -8.52 3.78 0.76
N THR A 104 -7.38 3.08 0.83
CA THR A 104 -7.12 1.93 -0.04
C THR A 104 -8.05 0.75 0.31
N SER A 105 -8.26 0.48 1.59
CA SER A 105 -9.18 -0.56 2.06
C SER A 105 -10.61 -0.28 1.62
N ASN A 106 -11.10 0.94 1.82
CA ASN A 106 -12.43 1.36 1.40
C ASN A 106 -12.59 1.29 -0.13
N LEU A 107 -11.58 1.71 -0.90
CA LEU A 107 -11.61 1.61 -2.35
C LEU A 107 -11.80 0.17 -2.83
N ILE A 108 -11.13 -0.79 -2.19
CA ILE A 108 -11.26 -2.21 -2.51
C ILE A 108 -12.66 -2.71 -2.18
N GLU A 109 -13.16 -2.41 -0.99
CA GLU A 109 -14.45 -2.89 -0.49
C GLU A 109 -15.63 -2.26 -1.23
N GLU A 110 -15.66 -0.94 -1.37
CA GLU A 110 -16.75 -0.21 -2.04
C GLU A 110 -16.90 -0.55 -3.52
N ASN A 111 -15.80 -0.88 -4.18
CA ASN A 111 -15.82 -1.26 -5.60
C ASN A 111 -15.75 -2.78 -5.82
N ASN A 112 -15.80 -3.57 -4.77
CA ASN A 112 -15.75 -5.04 -4.83
C ASN A 112 -14.56 -5.55 -5.67
N ILE A 113 -13.37 -4.98 -5.48
CA ILE A 113 -12.17 -5.40 -6.21
C ILE A 113 -11.75 -6.79 -5.72
N ASP A 114 -11.89 -7.80 -6.58
CA ASP A 114 -11.43 -9.17 -6.29
C ASP A 114 -9.89 -9.24 -6.34
N CYS A 115 -9.25 -8.91 -5.24
CA CYS A 115 -7.79 -8.88 -5.11
C CYS A 115 -7.27 -9.68 -3.90
N GLU A 116 -8.03 -10.64 -3.40
CA GLU A 116 -7.65 -11.45 -2.23
C GLU A 116 -7.32 -10.56 -1.02
N PHE A 117 -8.04 -9.45 -0.87
CA PHE A 117 -7.84 -8.54 0.24
C PHE A 117 -8.16 -9.23 1.57
N ASN A 118 -7.22 -9.16 2.50
CA ASN A 118 -7.35 -9.78 3.81
C ASN A 118 -6.68 -8.92 4.89
N VAL A 119 -7.46 -8.46 5.86
CA VAL A 119 -6.96 -7.76 7.06
C VAL A 119 -6.46 -8.81 8.05
N CYS A 120 -5.26 -9.29 7.83
CA CYS A 120 -4.63 -10.34 8.65
C CYS A 120 -3.73 -9.81 9.76
N GLY A 121 -3.54 -8.50 9.83
CA GLY A 121 -2.57 -7.84 10.68
C GLY A 121 -1.12 -8.00 10.18
N ARG A 122 -0.23 -7.27 10.81
CA ARG A 122 1.21 -7.35 10.54
C ARG A 122 1.99 -7.40 11.83
N LEU A 123 2.92 -8.33 11.94
CA LEU A 123 3.83 -8.44 13.04
C LEU A 123 5.22 -7.94 12.65
N ARG A 124 5.72 -6.96 13.40
CA ARG A 124 7.11 -6.50 13.34
C ARG A 124 7.82 -6.97 14.61
N THR A 125 8.78 -7.86 14.46
CA THR A 125 9.52 -8.48 15.58
C THR A 125 10.75 -7.69 15.97
N SER A 126 11.18 -7.80 17.23
CA SER A 126 12.42 -7.24 17.76
C SER A 126 13.48 -8.32 17.97
N TRP A 127 14.68 -8.09 17.42
CA TRP A 127 15.82 -9.00 17.58
C TRP A 127 16.56 -8.82 18.91
N LEU A 128 16.47 -7.63 19.50
CA LEU A 128 17.19 -7.28 20.72
C LEU A 128 16.21 -6.64 21.72
N PRO A 129 16.45 -6.79 23.04
CA PRO A 129 15.61 -6.12 24.05
C PRO A 129 15.50 -4.60 23.88
N LYS A 130 16.59 -3.94 23.46
CA LYS A 130 16.59 -2.49 23.17
C LYS A 130 15.66 -2.13 22.02
N ASP A 131 15.49 -3.00 21.03
CA ASP A 131 14.58 -2.74 19.90
C ASP A 131 13.13 -2.79 20.36
N GLN A 132 12.81 -3.72 21.29
CA GLN A 132 11.47 -3.80 21.90
C GLN A 132 11.13 -2.51 22.66
N ALA A 133 12.07 -2.00 23.47
CA ALA A 133 11.88 -0.74 24.19
C ALA A 133 11.70 0.45 23.22
N SER A 134 12.54 0.53 22.20
CA SER A 134 12.44 1.58 21.19
C SER A 134 11.14 1.53 20.40
N MET A 135 10.64 0.33 20.04
CA MET A 135 9.32 0.16 19.40
C MET A 135 8.19 0.62 20.30
N SER A 136 8.24 0.29 21.60
CA SER A 136 7.24 0.70 22.58
C SER A 136 7.20 2.22 22.73
N ASP A 137 8.35 2.86 22.86
CA ASP A 137 8.46 4.32 22.97
C ASP A 137 7.91 5.03 21.71
N ASN A 138 8.29 4.53 20.55
CA ASN A 138 7.77 5.04 19.28
C ASN A 138 6.26 4.86 19.16
N LEU A 139 5.72 3.72 19.56
CA LEU A 139 4.28 3.48 19.52
C LEU A 139 3.51 4.46 20.41
N GLN A 140 4.02 4.77 21.61
CA GLN A 140 3.41 5.78 22.49
C GLN A 140 3.40 7.16 21.82
N LYS A 141 4.49 7.56 21.19
CA LYS A 141 4.58 8.83 20.44
C LYS A 141 3.58 8.88 19.29
N LEU A 142 3.39 7.78 18.55
CA LEU A 142 2.44 7.71 17.44
C LEU A 142 0.99 7.78 17.93
N LYS A 143 0.66 7.08 19.00
CA LYS A 143 -0.68 7.12 19.62
C LYS A 143 -1.05 8.48 20.21
N ALA A 144 -0.07 9.29 20.55
CA ALA A 144 -0.29 10.68 20.97
C ALA A 144 -0.65 11.62 19.80
N ILE A 145 -0.35 11.21 18.56
CA ILE A 145 -0.63 12.01 17.35
C ILE A 145 -1.99 11.64 16.76
N ASP A 146 -2.31 10.35 16.71
CA ASP A 146 -3.47 9.82 16.02
C ASP A 146 -3.92 8.48 16.64
N ASP A 147 -5.16 8.08 16.40
CA ASP A 147 -5.64 6.75 16.76
C ASP A 147 -4.94 5.70 15.90
N PHE A 148 -3.97 5.03 16.52
CA PHE A 148 -3.09 4.10 15.85
C PHE A 148 -3.32 2.68 16.38
N ASN A 149 -4.04 1.87 15.59
CA ASN A 149 -4.48 0.53 15.98
C ASN A 149 -3.33 -0.48 15.97
N SER A 150 -2.46 -0.33 16.96
CA SER A 150 -1.30 -1.20 17.13
C SER A 150 -1.02 -1.44 18.61
N LYS A 151 -0.44 -2.60 18.91
CA LYS A 151 -0.06 -3.00 20.27
C LYS A 151 1.29 -3.68 20.32
N MET A 152 1.97 -3.50 21.45
CA MET A 152 3.16 -4.30 21.76
C MET A 152 2.75 -5.71 22.20
N ILE A 153 3.53 -6.69 21.80
CA ILE A 153 3.40 -8.08 22.23
C ILE A 153 4.74 -8.58 22.79
N GLY A 154 4.68 -9.29 23.92
CA GLY A 154 5.84 -9.93 24.53
C GLY A 154 6.18 -11.29 23.90
N PRO A 155 7.30 -11.91 24.35
CA PRO A 155 7.76 -13.20 23.81
C PRO A 155 6.70 -14.30 23.88
N ASP A 156 5.96 -14.40 25.01
CA ASP A 156 4.95 -15.45 25.22
C ASP A 156 3.79 -15.36 24.22
N MET A 157 3.37 -14.13 23.87
CA MET A 157 2.33 -13.94 22.87
C MET A 157 2.87 -14.11 21.45
N LEU A 158 4.13 -13.74 21.25
CA LEU A 158 4.81 -13.89 19.97
C LEU A 158 4.94 -15.37 19.60
N SER A 159 5.32 -16.23 20.54
CA SER A 159 5.49 -17.67 20.33
C SER A 159 4.21 -18.38 19.85
N LYS A 160 3.03 -17.81 20.17
CA LYS A 160 1.74 -18.30 19.67
C LYS A 160 1.51 -17.98 18.19
N SER A 161 2.11 -16.90 17.70
CA SER A 161 1.98 -16.44 16.30
C SER A 161 3.12 -16.98 15.42
N ILE A 162 4.32 -17.07 15.98
CA ILE A 162 5.51 -17.56 15.29
C ILE A 162 6.21 -18.57 16.20
N LYS A 163 6.34 -19.80 15.77
CA LYS A 163 7.00 -20.88 16.55
C LYS A 163 8.52 -20.70 16.57
N THR A 164 9.00 -19.71 17.32
CA THR A 164 10.42 -19.40 17.46
C THR A 164 10.69 -18.66 18.77
N GLU A 165 11.87 -18.85 19.33
CA GLU A 165 12.36 -18.18 20.53
C GLU A 165 13.39 -17.07 20.20
N LEU A 166 13.58 -16.76 18.90
CA LEU A 166 14.61 -15.82 18.44
C LEU A 166 14.30 -14.35 18.73
N TYR A 167 13.05 -14.01 19.06
CA TYR A 167 12.63 -12.63 19.18
C TYR A 167 12.21 -12.27 20.60
N PHE A 168 12.52 -11.04 21.01
CA PHE A 168 12.20 -10.50 22.33
C PHE A 168 10.79 -9.91 22.43
N GLY A 169 9.98 -10.07 21.40
CA GLY A 169 8.65 -9.53 21.27
C GLY A 169 8.48 -8.77 19.95
N GLY A 170 7.51 -7.89 19.89
CA GLY A 170 7.26 -7.12 18.68
C GLY A 170 6.10 -6.15 18.81
N GLN A 171 5.78 -5.51 17.69
CA GLN A 171 4.62 -4.65 17.51
C GLN A 171 3.67 -5.30 16.53
N PHE A 172 2.41 -5.42 16.90
CA PHE A 172 1.33 -5.95 16.06
C PHE A 172 0.44 -4.82 15.58
N TYR A 173 0.34 -4.66 14.27
CA TYR A 173 -0.50 -3.69 13.57
C TYR A 173 -1.78 -4.41 13.16
N GLN A 174 -2.91 -4.04 13.78
CA GLN A 174 -4.17 -4.79 13.63
C GLN A 174 -4.85 -4.57 12.29
N ASP A 175 -4.77 -3.34 11.75
CA ASP A 175 -5.46 -2.92 10.53
C ASP A 175 -4.67 -3.21 9.24
N HIS A 176 -3.43 -3.70 9.38
CA HIS A 176 -2.64 -4.05 8.22
C HIS A 176 -3.13 -5.34 7.59
N GLY A 177 -2.93 -5.46 6.28
CA GLY A 177 -3.42 -6.60 5.53
C GLY A 177 -2.52 -6.98 4.37
N SER A 178 -3.09 -7.78 3.50
CA SER A 178 -2.45 -8.22 2.26
C SER A 178 -3.43 -8.18 1.10
N VAL A 179 -2.89 -8.04 -0.10
CA VAL A 179 -3.60 -8.13 -1.37
C VAL A 179 -2.78 -8.94 -2.36
N HIS A 180 -3.44 -9.46 -3.38
CA HIS A 180 -2.77 -9.94 -4.59
C HIS A 180 -2.45 -8.74 -5.49
N PRO A 181 -1.18 -8.29 -5.63
CA PRO A 181 -0.84 -7.03 -6.27
C PRO A 181 -1.34 -6.91 -7.71
N ARG A 182 -1.25 -8.00 -8.50
CA ARG A 182 -1.70 -8.00 -9.89
C ARG A 182 -3.22 -7.84 -10.00
N LYS A 183 -3.98 -8.55 -9.18
CA LYS A 183 -5.45 -8.44 -9.14
C LYS A 183 -5.89 -7.05 -8.69
N PHE A 184 -5.26 -6.50 -7.65
CA PHE A 184 -5.55 -5.12 -7.20
C PHE A 184 -5.26 -4.10 -8.30
N HIS A 185 -4.14 -4.24 -9.00
CA HIS A 185 -3.80 -3.39 -10.13
C HIS A 185 -4.85 -3.46 -11.24
N TYR A 186 -5.32 -4.66 -11.58
CA TYR A 186 -6.37 -4.85 -12.58
C TYR A 186 -7.71 -4.27 -12.16
N GLY A 187 -8.08 -4.43 -10.89
CA GLY A 187 -9.29 -3.79 -10.35
C GLY A 187 -9.23 -2.27 -10.51
N LEU A 188 -8.10 -1.67 -10.16
CA LEU A 188 -7.91 -0.23 -10.30
C LEU A 188 -7.91 0.22 -11.78
N LEU A 189 -7.26 -0.54 -12.68
CA LEU A 189 -7.29 -0.30 -14.11
C LEU A 189 -8.74 -0.33 -14.64
N LYS A 190 -9.51 -1.36 -14.28
CA LYS A 190 -10.91 -1.50 -14.69
C LYS A 190 -11.73 -0.28 -14.25
N LEU A 191 -11.58 0.15 -13.00
CA LEU A 191 -12.28 1.33 -12.49
C LEU A 191 -11.89 2.60 -13.24
N ALA A 192 -10.61 2.77 -13.60
CA ALA A 192 -10.17 3.93 -14.37
C ALA A 192 -10.77 3.95 -15.79
N LEU A 193 -10.80 2.78 -16.47
CA LEU A 193 -11.42 2.62 -17.80
C LEU A 193 -12.94 2.85 -17.75
N GLU A 194 -13.64 2.31 -16.75
CA GLU A 194 -15.08 2.53 -16.54
C GLU A 194 -15.41 4.01 -16.25
N ALA A 195 -14.48 4.75 -15.67
CA ALA A 195 -14.61 6.18 -15.45
C ALA A 195 -14.28 7.03 -16.70
N GLY A 196 -13.81 6.41 -17.79
CA GLY A 196 -13.53 7.06 -19.08
C GLY A 196 -12.08 7.49 -19.28
N ALA A 197 -11.12 6.88 -18.56
CA ALA A 197 -9.70 7.09 -18.82
C ALA A 197 -9.24 6.27 -20.02
#